data_132cd7b1daa72f463b8ad00b61ae6269
#
_entry.id   132cd7b1daa72f463b8ad00b61ae6269
#
_cell.length_a   1.000
_cell.length_b   1.000
_cell.length_c   1.000
_cell.angle_alpha   90.00
_cell.angle_beta   90.00
_cell.angle_gamma   90.00
#
_symmetry.space_group_name_H-M   'P 1'
#
loop_
_entity.id
_entity.type
_entity.pdbx_description
1 polymer ?
#
loop_
_entity_poly.entity_id
_entity_poly.type
_entity_poly.pdbx_seq_one_letter_code
_entity_poly.pdbx_strand_id
1 'polypeptide(L)'
;MLSIEHHDQRHGRRVSRRQFLGAGCLALLLKGVAWAEEEKAPLPRFLLAWGRQGKGNGEFSANVGLAVGQDDVVYTSEFRNQRVQKFTTEGHFLGAFPLQTNPGGLAVDATGNVYVGFWNANKVAAYSPEGRLLREWGKKGTGDGEFQLPGSVAFGPDGLLYVPDQGNSRVQKFTPEGKFVGKFGGHGSGPGQFGGNQPVGSRFAGPQFVAFDRAGNVYTTDAGLNRVQKFTPEGKLQAHWGSAGADSGGFGPPPLDKNGKPITGGPIGICVDRQDRVWVSATNHRVQLFTNAGKYLCGLGLDGEGKESGQFRTPHALALDSRGCLYVADVMNSRVQKFATD
;
A
#
# COMPACT_ATOMS: atom_id res chain seq x y z
N MET A 1 59.51 42.46 7.48
CA MET A 1 59.82 43.73 6.90
C MET A 1 58.55 44.46 6.58
N LEU A 2 58.35 45.54 7.37
CA LEU A 2 57.74 46.85 7.09
C LEU A 2 56.26 46.79 6.72
N SER A 3 55.29 47.09 7.64
CA SER A 3 55.03 48.39 8.35
C SER A 3 54.66 49.53 7.40
N ILE A 4 53.48 50.09 7.68
CA ILE A 4 53.17 51.48 8.08
C ILE A 4 51.75 51.78 7.57
N GLU A 5 50.65 51.87 8.38
CA GLU A 5 50.16 53.03 9.15
C GLU A 5 49.97 54.33 8.34
N HIS A 6 48.81 54.91 8.37
CA HIS A 6 48.23 55.97 9.14
C HIS A 6 47.13 56.78 8.45
N HIS A 7 46.11 57.06 9.12
CA HIS A 7 45.48 58.27 9.71
C HIS A 7 44.40 58.92 8.88
N ASP A 8 43.22 58.97 9.41
CA ASP A 8 42.46 59.82 10.35
C ASP A 8 42.04 61.20 9.71
N GLN A 9 40.80 61.51 9.85
CA GLN A 9 40.17 62.71 10.40
C GLN A 9 38.77 63.02 9.86
N ARG A 10 37.80 62.83 10.80
CA ARG A 10 36.78 63.81 11.23
C ARG A 10 36.35 64.93 10.27
N HIS A 11 35.00 65.04 10.11
CA HIS A 11 34.31 66.33 10.44
C HIS A 11 32.80 66.05 10.58
N GLY A 12 32.26 66.38 11.74
CA GLY A 12 30.81 66.35 12.05
C GLY A 12 30.11 67.61 11.56
N ARG A 13 28.86 67.51 11.27
CA ARG A 13 27.87 68.60 11.31
C ARG A 13 26.53 68.12 11.86
N ARG A 14 26.17 68.64 13.01
CA ARG A 14 24.83 68.72 13.55
C ARG A 14 24.00 69.66 12.69
N VAL A 15 22.75 69.25 12.32
CA VAL A 15 21.65 70.16 11.99
C VAL A 15 20.37 69.63 12.58
N SER A 16 19.62 70.54 13.14
CA SER A 16 18.55 70.51 14.11
C SER A 16 17.19 69.97 13.57
N ARG A 17 16.38 69.59 14.54
CA ARG A 17 14.92 69.30 14.46
C ARG A 17 14.15 70.40 13.72
N ARG A 18 13.25 70.00 12.82
CA ARG A 18 11.97 70.71 12.63
C ARG A 18 10.92 69.67 12.26
N GLN A 19 9.81 69.75 12.99
CA GLN A 19 8.58 69.02 12.87
C GLN A 19 7.89 69.27 11.53
N PHE A 20 7.33 68.20 10.93
CA PHE A 20 6.12 68.35 10.11
C PHE A 20 5.18 67.21 10.41
N LEU A 21 4.01 67.56 10.90
CA LEU A 21 2.81 66.73 11.01
C LEU A 21 2.27 66.49 9.61
N GLY A 22 1.86 65.25 9.33
CA GLY A 22 1.14 64.87 8.11
C GLY A 22 0.66 63.44 8.19
N ALA A 23 -0.64 63.27 8.39
CA ALA A 23 -1.35 62.01 8.56
C ALA A 23 -1.25 61.06 7.38
N GLY A 24 -1.23 59.76 7.67
CA GLY A 24 -1.33 58.71 6.69
C GLY A 24 -1.04 57.35 7.32
N CYS A 25 -1.93 56.88 8.21
CA CYS A 25 -1.92 55.49 8.65
C CYS A 25 -2.20 54.57 7.47
N LEU A 26 -1.18 54.02 6.88
CA LEU A 26 -1.33 52.82 6.06
C LEU A 26 -1.00 51.63 6.95
N ALA A 27 -2.04 51.10 7.61
CA ALA A 27 -1.96 49.82 8.29
C ALA A 27 -1.84 48.73 7.24
N LEU A 28 -0.60 48.29 6.97
CA LEU A 28 -0.35 47.02 6.31
C LEU A 28 -0.84 45.91 7.25
N LEU A 29 -2.05 45.42 6.99
CA LEU A 29 -2.55 44.13 7.48
C LEU A 29 -1.62 43.05 6.91
N LEU A 30 -0.56 42.72 7.63
CA LEU A 30 0.09 41.43 7.53
C LEU A 30 -0.96 40.40 7.95
N LYS A 31 -1.74 39.90 6.99
CA LYS A 31 -2.44 38.65 7.18
C LYS A 31 -1.35 37.62 7.47
N GLY A 32 -1.24 37.28 8.75
CA GLY A 32 -0.48 36.12 9.18
C GLY A 32 -0.98 34.93 8.35
N VAL A 33 -0.14 34.40 7.51
CA VAL A 33 -0.31 33.06 6.94
C VAL A 33 -0.23 32.16 8.17
N ALA A 34 -1.40 31.82 8.71
CA ALA A 34 -1.48 30.72 9.66
C ALA A 34 -0.97 29.51 8.89
N TRP A 35 0.22 29.07 9.24
CA TRP A 35 0.71 27.75 8.85
C TRP A 35 -0.34 26.78 9.40
N ALA A 36 -1.15 26.20 8.54
CA ALA A 36 -2.02 25.12 8.94
C ALA A 36 -1.11 24.07 9.59
N GLU A 37 -1.27 23.84 10.89
CA GLU A 37 -0.61 22.73 11.55
C GLU A 37 -0.83 21.50 10.68
N GLU A 38 0.24 20.80 10.36
CA GLU A 38 0.16 19.56 9.60
C GLU A 38 -0.71 18.60 10.40
N GLU A 39 -1.93 18.37 9.91
CA GLU A 39 -2.88 17.45 10.51
C GLU A 39 -2.29 16.05 10.43
N LYS A 40 -1.54 15.65 11.46
CA LYS A 40 -1.02 14.29 11.62
C LYS A 40 -2.16 13.44 12.16
N ALA A 41 -2.46 12.34 11.47
CA ALA A 41 -3.37 11.36 12.02
C ALA A 41 -2.74 10.73 13.30
N PRO A 42 -3.56 10.38 14.30
CA PRO A 42 -3.07 9.64 15.45
C PRO A 42 -2.43 8.32 15.00
N LEU A 43 -1.41 7.87 15.74
CA LEU A 43 -0.79 6.58 15.46
C LEU A 43 -1.78 5.46 15.77
N PRO A 44 -1.91 4.46 14.90
CA PRO A 44 -2.73 3.29 15.18
C PRO A 44 -2.28 2.57 16.45
N ARG A 45 -3.25 2.24 17.29
CA ARG A 45 -2.99 1.54 18.55
C ARG A 45 -3.03 0.03 18.35
N PHE A 46 -1.95 -0.66 18.71
CA PHE A 46 -1.90 -2.12 18.69
C PHE A 46 -3.00 -2.72 19.58
N LEU A 47 -3.69 -3.72 19.06
CA LEU A 47 -4.74 -4.44 19.79
C LEU A 47 -4.30 -5.86 20.16
N LEU A 48 -3.92 -6.64 19.15
CA LEU A 48 -3.49 -8.02 19.33
C LEU A 48 -2.70 -8.52 18.10
N ALA A 49 -2.05 -9.68 18.28
CA ALA A 49 -1.46 -10.43 17.19
C ALA A 49 -1.68 -11.92 17.41
N TRP A 50 -1.77 -12.67 16.31
CA TRP A 50 -1.85 -14.13 16.37
C TRP A 50 -1.02 -14.77 15.27
N GLY A 51 -0.73 -16.05 15.46
CA GLY A 51 0.05 -16.86 14.55
C GLY A 51 1.50 -17.02 14.95
N ARG A 52 2.10 -18.06 14.42
CA ARG A 52 3.52 -18.41 14.51
C ARG A 52 3.89 -19.25 13.31
N GLN A 53 5.17 -19.45 13.08
CA GLN A 53 5.63 -20.29 11.98
C GLN A 53 5.20 -21.75 12.15
N GLY A 54 4.61 -22.33 11.11
CA GLY A 54 4.22 -23.72 11.11
C GLY A 54 3.21 -24.09 10.04
N LYS A 55 2.62 -25.30 10.18
CA LYS A 55 1.62 -25.88 9.26
C LYS A 55 0.30 -26.23 9.96
N GLY A 56 0.24 -26.15 11.27
CA GLY A 56 -0.96 -26.41 12.06
C GLY A 56 -1.99 -25.30 11.92
N ASN A 57 -3.16 -25.51 12.52
CA ASN A 57 -4.23 -24.51 12.59
C ASN A 57 -3.76 -23.28 13.39
N GLY A 58 -3.94 -22.09 12.82
CA GLY A 58 -3.45 -20.85 13.39
C GLY A 58 -1.93 -20.61 13.26
N GLU A 59 -1.20 -21.53 12.63
CA GLU A 59 0.20 -21.35 12.26
C GLU A 59 0.33 -20.90 10.81
N PHE A 60 1.38 -20.16 10.46
CA PHE A 60 1.56 -19.58 9.12
C PHE A 60 2.89 -19.96 8.49
N SER A 61 2.89 -20.07 7.16
CA SER A 61 4.11 -20.11 6.36
C SER A 61 3.93 -19.26 5.12
N ALA A 62 4.44 -18.02 5.19
CA ALA A 62 4.26 -16.97 4.19
C ALA A 62 2.78 -16.62 3.93
N ASN A 63 2.12 -16.00 4.92
CA ASN A 63 0.76 -15.48 4.85
C ASN A 63 0.72 -14.19 4.00
N VAL A 64 0.64 -14.34 2.68
CA VAL A 64 0.79 -13.25 1.70
C VAL A 64 -0.51 -12.51 1.37
N GLY A 65 -1.66 -13.14 1.53
CA GLY A 65 -2.96 -12.54 1.30
C GLY A 65 -3.74 -12.37 2.60
N LEU A 66 -4.56 -11.32 2.66
CA LEU A 66 -5.43 -10.99 3.77
C LEU A 66 -6.68 -10.31 3.24
N ALA A 67 -7.85 -10.73 3.69
CA ALA A 67 -9.12 -10.07 3.45
C ALA A 67 -10.05 -10.25 4.65
N VAL A 68 -11.03 -9.35 4.79
CA VAL A 68 -12.11 -9.47 5.77
C VAL A 68 -13.42 -9.54 5.00
N GLY A 69 -14.22 -10.59 5.28
CA GLY A 69 -15.55 -10.75 4.72
C GLY A 69 -16.56 -9.81 5.37
N GLN A 70 -17.77 -9.74 4.82
CA GLN A 70 -18.83 -8.86 5.35
C GLN A 70 -19.32 -9.28 6.75
N ASP A 71 -19.07 -10.50 7.14
CA ASP A 71 -19.34 -11.09 8.46
C ASP A 71 -18.18 -10.89 9.47
N ASP A 72 -17.21 -10.04 9.13
CA ASP A 72 -15.99 -9.79 9.89
C ASP A 72 -15.12 -11.06 10.10
N VAL A 73 -15.28 -12.09 9.27
CA VAL A 73 -14.34 -13.22 9.21
C VAL A 73 -13.05 -12.77 8.49
N VAL A 74 -11.91 -13.02 9.14
CA VAL A 74 -10.59 -12.72 8.60
C VAL A 74 -10.06 -13.93 7.83
N TYR A 75 -9.73 -13.73 6.56
CA TYR A 75 -9.19 -14.76 5.66
C TYR A 75 -7.73 -14.48 5.39
N THR A 76 -6.90 -15.53 5.45
CA THR A 76 -5.48 -15.44 5.05
C THR A 76 -5.15 -16.50 4.02
N SER A 77 -4.41 -16.13 2.97
CA SER A 77 -3.81 -17.10 2.05
C SER A 77 -2.34 -17.30 2.39
N GLU A 78 -1.90 -18.55 2.38
CA GLU A 78 -0.54 -18.95 2.71
C GLU A 78 0.18 -19.54 1.51
N PHE A 79 1.21 -18.84 1.05
CA PHE A 79 1.97 -19.20 -0.15
C PHE A 79 2.62 -20.58 -0.04
N ARG A 80 3.29 -20.89 1.10
CA ARG A 80 4.04 -22.15 1.24
C ARG A 80 3.16 -23.31 1.69
N ASN A 81 2.14 -23.04 2.51
CA ASN A 81 1.23 -24.10 2.98
C ASN A 81 0.09 -24.37 1.98
N GLN A 82 -0.05 -23.56 0.92
CA GLN A 82 -1.05 -23.72 -0.14
C GLN A 82 -2.47 -23.91 0.40
N ARG A 83 -2.89 -22.96 1.27
CA ARG A 83 -4.22 -23.00 1.88
C ARG A 83 -4.74 -21.59 2.16
N VAL A 84 -6.03 -21.53 2.43
CA VAL A 84 -6.68 -20.39 3.09
C VAL A 84 -7.03 -20.82 4.51
N GLN A 85 -6.79 -19.94 5.48
CA GLN A 85 -7.31 -20.06 6.84
C GLN A 85 -8.30 -18.94 7.15
N LYS A 86 -9.26 -19.21 8.02
CA LYS A 86 -10.30 -18.30 8.51
C LYS A 86 -10.17 -18.11 10.01
N PHE A 87 -10.36 -16.86 10.46
CA PHE A 87 -10.27 -16.47 11.88
C PHE A 87 -11.38 -15.49 12.24
N THR A 88 -11.71 -15.45 13.53
CA THR A 88 -12.49 -14.32 14.06
C THR A 88 -11.63 -13.04 14.09
N THR A 89 -12.26 -11.92 14.35
CA THR A 89 -11.54 -10.64 14.56
C THR A 89 -10.63 -10.62 15.78
N GLU A 90 -10.76 -11.58 16.70
CA GLU A 90 -9.91 -11.83 17.88
C GLU A 90 -8.80 -12.84 17.58
N GLY A 91 -8.68 -13.34 16.33
CA GLY A 91 -7.65 -14.29 15.91
C GLY A 91 -7.93 -15.76 16.26
N HIS A 92 -9.15 -16.12 16.66
CA HIS A 92 -9.54 -17.51 16.90
C HIS A 92 -9.73 -18.24 15.56
N PHE A 93 -9.10 -19.39 15.43
CA PHE A 93 -9.20 -20.21 14.22
C PHE A 93 -10.62 -20.74 14.02
N LEU A 94 -11.17 -20.53 12.82
CA LEU A 94 -12.52 -20.98 12.42
C LEU A 94 -12.51 -22.15 11.44
N GLY A 95 -11.45 -22.27 10.63
CA GLY A 95 -11.35 -23.29 9.62
C GLY A 95 -10.28 -23.01 8.58
N ALA A 96 -10.01 -24.01 7.76
CA ALA A 96 -9.07 -23.90 6.65
C ALA A 96 -9.49 -24.82 5.51
N PHE A 97 -9.05 -24.46 4.29
CA PHE A 97 -9.18 -25.35 3.14
C PHE A 97 -7.93 -25.27 2.26
N PRO A 98 -7.54 -26.40 1.62
CA PRO A 98 -6.37 -26.45 0.78
C PRO A 98 -6.61 -25.74 -0.56
N LEU A 99 -5.54 -25.25 -1.14
CA LEU A 99 -5.47 -24.70 -2.48
C LEU A 99 -4.63 -25.62 -3.38
N GLN A 100 -4.88 -25.57 -4.68
CA GLN A 100 -4.18 -26.43 -5.65
C GLN A 100 -2.71 -26.08 -5.84
N THR A 101 -2.33 -24.82 -5.56
CA THR A 101 -0.97 -24.31 -5.75
C THR A 101 -0.76 -23.06 -4.90
N ASN A 102 0.46 -22.49 -4.97
CA ASN A 102 0.85 -21.31 -4.20
C ASN A 102 -0.04 -20.10 -4.52
N PRO A 103 -0.83 -19.60 -3.56
CA PRO A 103 -1.67 -18.42 -3.74
C PRO A 103 -0.86 -17.12 -3.68
N GLY A 104 -1.40 -16.08 -4.30
CA GLY A 104 -1.11 -14.69 -3.99
C GLY A 104 -2.15 -14.11 -3.01
N GLY A 105 -2.59 -12.87 -3.29
CA GLY A 105 -3.68 -12.24 -2.52
C GLY A 105 -5.05 -12.85 -2.81
N LEU A 106 -6.00 -12.52 -1.95
CA LEU A 106 -7.37 -13.02 -2.02
C LEU A 106 -8.40 -11.89 -1.77
N ALA A 107 -9.63 -12.13 -2.23
CA ALA A 107 -10.80 -11.32 -1.91
C ALA A 107 -11.97 -12.22 -1.54
N VAL A 108 -12.95 -11.68 -0.82
CA VAL A 108 -14.16 -12.39 -0.43
C VAL A 108 -15.37 -11.60 -0.93
N ASP A 109 -16.30 -12.26 -1.61
CA ASP A 109 -17.55 -11.64 -2.05
C ASP A 109 -18.60 -11.58 -0.94
N ALA A 110 -19.73 -10.93 -1.21
CA ALA A 110 -20.85 -10.79 -0.28
C ALA A 110 -21.48 -12.11 0.18
N THR A 111 -21.25 -13.18 -0.54
CA THR A 111 -21.76 -14.53 -0.22
C THR A 111 -20.73 -15.42 0.48
N GLY A 112 -19.54 -14.85 0.76
CA GLY A 112 -18.44 -15.55 1.41
C GLY A 112 -17.57 -16.38 0.46
N ASN A 113 -17.79 -16.32 -0.86
CA ASN A 113 -16.90 -16.99 -1.81
C ASN A 113 -15.53 -16.31 -1.83
N VAL A 114 -14.49 -17.13 -1.87
CA VAL A 114 -13.10 -16.69 -1.80
C VAL A 114 -12.46 -16.74 -3.18
N TYR A 115 -12.05 -15.59 -3.68
CA TYR A 115 -11.33 -15.44 -4.95
C TYR A 115 -9.83 -15.34 -4.68
N VAL A 116 -9.03 -16.11 -5.40
CA VAL A 116 -7.57 -16.21 -5.16
C VAL A 116 -6.83 -16.04 -6.47
N GLY A 117 -5.86 -15.13 -6.49
CA GLY A 117 -4.88 -15.04 -7.56
C GLY A 117 -3.78 -16.09 -7.37
N PHE A 118 -3.42 -16.81 -8.41
CA PHE A 118 -2.36 -17.82 -8.38
C PHE A 118 -1.16 -17.37 -9.18
N TRP A 119 -0.20 -16.82 -8.50
CA TRP A 119 0.96 -16.16 -9.07
C TRP A 119 1.69 -17.01 -10.11
N ASN A 120 2.17 -18.20 -9.69
CA ASN A 120 2.93 -19.09 -10.56
C ASN A 120 2.06 -19.86 -11.57
N ALA A 121 0.78 -20.06 -11.27
CA ALA A 121 -0.15 -20.76 -12.15
C ALA A 121 -0.81 -19.86 -13.21
N ASN A 122 -0.61 -18.52 -13.10
CA ASN A 122 -1.15 -17.55 -14.05
C ASN A 122 -2.67 -17.67 -14.24
N LYS A 123 -3.40 -17.85 -13.14
CA LYS A 123 -4.85 -17.97 -13.13
C LYS A 123 -5.47 -17.35 -11.87
N VAL A 124 -6.76 -17.18 -11.91
CA VAL A 124 -7.60 -16.84 -10.76
C VAL A 124 -8.58 -17.97 -10.54
N ALA A 125 -8.92 -18.27 -9.29
CA ALA A 125 -9.98 -19.23 -8.97
C ALA A 125 -10.89 -18.71 -7.86
N ALA A 126 -12.15 -19.13 -7.90
CA ALA A 126 -13.16 -18.88 -6.88
C ALA A 126 -13.50 -20.17 -6.15
N TYR A 127 -13.61 -20.09 -4.83
CA TYR A 127 -13.96 -21.20 -3.93
C TYR A 127 -15.19 -20.83 -3.10
N SER A 128 -16.01 -21.82 -2.74
CA SER A 128 -17.07 -21.62 -1.76
C SER A 128 -16.47 -21.31 -0.37
N PRO A 129 -17.29 -20.84 0.59
CA PRO A 129 -16.83 -20.66 1.98
C PRO A 129 -16.21 -21.92 2.61
N GLU A 130 -16.62 -23.12 2.16
CA GLU A 130 -16.13 -24.43 2.62
C GLU A 130 -14.88 -24.89 1.86
N GLY A 131 -14.43 -24.14 0.84
CA GLY A 131 -13.24 -24.45 0.05
C GLY A 131 -13.47 -25.34 -1.16
N ARG A 132 -14.74 -25.52 -1.60
CA ARG A 132 -15.03 -26.21 -2.85
C ARG A 132 -14.70 -25.30 -4.02
N LEU A 133 -13.89 -25.76 -4.97
CA LEU A 133 -13.62 -25.03 -6.22
C LEU A 133 -14.94 -24.80 -6.99
N LEU A 134 -15.28 -23.56 -7.23
CA LEU A 134 -16.46 -23.14 -7.99
C LEU A 134 -16.12 -22.92 -9.46
N ARG A 135 -15.03 -22.21 -9.72
CA ARG A 135 -14.53 -21.89 -11.07
C ARG A 135 -13.09 -21.45 -11.04
N GLU A 136 -12.45 -21.51 -12.20
CA GLU A 136 -11.14 -20.90 -12.43
C GLU A 136 -11.03 -20.39 -13.86
N TRP A 137 -10.18 -19.38 -14.08
CA TRP A 137 -9.92 -18.81 -15.39
C TRP A 137 -8.52 -18.24 -15.48
N GLY A 138 -8.08 -18.00 -16.70
CA GLY A 138 -6.76 -17.50 -17.03
C GLY A 138 -5.77 -18.61 -17.35
N LYS A 139 -4.74 -18.21 -18.06
CA LYS A 139 -3.56 -19.00 -18.43
C LYS A 139 -2.39 -18.04 -18.64
N LYS A 140 -1.19 -18.57 -18.75
CA LYS A 140 0.00 -17.77 -19.06
C LYS A 140 -0.12 -17.13 -20.44
N GLY A 141 0.05 -15.81 -20.52
CA GLY A 141 0.03 -15.06 -21.77
C GLY A 141 -0.13 -13.56 -21.56
N THR A 142 -0.31 -12.83 -22.68
CA THR A 142 -0.43 -11.36 -22.74
C THR A 142 -1.78 -10.89 -23.26
N GLY A 143 -2.62 -11.80 -23.76
CA GLY A 143 -3.97 -11.52 -24.29
C GLY A 143 -4.94 -11.12 -23.17
N ASP A 144 -6.14 -10.73 -23.55
CA ASP A 144 -7.22 -10.43 -22.62
C ASP A 144 -7.67 -11.69 -21.91
N GLY A 145 -7.75 -11.65 -20.57
CA GLY A 145 -8.01 -12.81 -19.73
C GLY A 145 -6.82 -13.76 -19.53
N GLU A 146 -5.68 -13.50 -20.17
CA GLU A 146 -4.42 -14.20 -19.89
C GLU A 146 -3.60 -13.41 -18.87
N PHE A 147 -2.75 -14.10 -18.10
CA PHE A 147 -1.98 -13.51 -17.01
C PHE A 147 -0.50 -13.86 -17.08
N GLN A 148 0.28 -12.97 -16.47
CA GLN A 148 1.65 -13.26 -16.10
C GLN A 148 1.90 -12.78 -14.66
N LEU A 149 2.02 -13.72 -13.73
CA LEU A 149 2.21 -13.46 -12.30
C LEU A 149 1.06 -12.59 -11.72
N PRO A 150 -0.23 -12.98 -11.77
CA PRO A 150 -1.29 -12.21 -11.13
C PRO A 150 -1.06 -12.16 -9.61
N GLY A 151 -0.92 -10.94 -9.04
CA GLY A 151 -0.45 -10.74 -7.67
C GLY A 151 -1.56 -10.93 -6.63
N SER A 152 -2.60 -10.14 -6.73
CA SER A 152 -3.74 -10.18 -5.84
C SER A 152 -5.05 -10.09 -6.62
N VAL A 153 -6.15 -10.06 -5.91
CA VAL A 153 -7.48 -9.79 -6.46
C VAL A 153 -8.26 -8.93 -5.48
N ALA A 154 -9.12 -8.04 -5.97
CA ALA A 154 -10.02 -7.27 -5.11
C ALA A 154 -11.31 -6.93 -5.86
N PHE A 155 -12.44 -6.88 -5.15
CA PHE A 155 -13.70 -6.40 -5.69
C PHE A 155 -13.78 -4.88 -5.62
N GLY A 156 -14.11 -4.27 -6.76
CA GLY A 156 -14.48 -2.87 -6.81
C GLY A 156 -15.94 -2.65 -6.38
N PRO A 157 -16.31 -1.41 -6.04
CA PRO A 157 -17.70 -1.08 -5.73
C PRO A 157 -18.65 -1.22 -6.95
N ASP A 158 -18.10 -1.36 -8.16
CA ASP A 158 -18.81 -1.71 -9.38
C ASP A 158 -19.15 -3.20 -9.49
N GLY A 159 -18.77 -4.01 -8.49
CA GLY A 159 -18.98 -5.46 -8.44
C GLY A 159 -18.02 -6.26 -9.33
N LEU A 160 -17.06 -5.60 -9.98
CA LEU A 160 -16.06 -6.28 -10.81
C LEU A 160 -14.86 -6.72 -9.96
N LEU A 161 -14.24 -7.81 -10.36
CA LEU A 161 -12.99 -8.30 -9.80
C LEU A 161 -11.81 -7.68 -10.56
N TYR A 162 -10.98 -6.94 -9.86
CA TYR A 162 -9.76 -6.35 -10.40
C TYR A 162 -8.57 -7.23 -10.06
N VAL A 163 -7.76 -7.52 -11.07
CA VAL A 163 -6.60 -8.41 -10.97
C VAL A 163 -5.35 -7.69 -11.45
N PRO A 164 -4.44 -7.31 -10.55
CA PRO A 164 -3.10 -6.87 -10.93
C PRO A 164 -2.36 -7.99 -11.67
N ASP A 165 -2.14 -7.81 -12.95
CA ASP A 165 -1.41 -8.70 -13.84
C ASP A 165 0.03 -8.22 -13.93
N GLN A 166 0.77 -8.51 -12.87
CA GLN A 166 2.05 -7.93 -12.51
C GLN A 166 3.09 -8.05 -13.62
N GLY A 167 3.28 -9.24 -14.15
CA GLY A 167 4.26 -9.50 -15.20
C GLY A 167 3.90 -8.87 -16.54
N ASN A 168 2.63 -8.52 -16.77
CA ASN A 168 2.16 -7.80 -17.95
C ASN A 168 2.01 -6.29 -17.69
N SER A 169 2.37 -5.81 -16.50
CA SER A 169 2.34 -4.38 -16.13
C SER A 169 0.97 -3.73 -16.35
N ARG A 170 -0.11 -4.43 -15.99
CA ARG A 170 -1.49 -3.96 -16.17
C ARG A 170 -2.39 -4.42 -15.04
N VAL A 171 -3.56 -3.81 -14.92
CA VAL A 171 -4.69 -4.31 -14.13
C VAL A 171 -5.79 -4.72 -15.08
N GLN A 172 -6.33 -5.93 -14.90
CA GLN A 172 -7.46 -6.44 -15.66
C GLN A 172 -8.73 -6.48 -14.80
N LYS A 173 -9.90 -6.30 -15.42
CA LYS A 173 -11.23 -6.32 -14.78
C LYS A 173 -12.04 -7.49 -15.32
N PHE A 174 -12.73 -8.19 -14.40
CA PHE A 174 -13.55 -9.35 -14.71
C PHE A 174 -14.89 -9.28 -14.00
N THR A 175 -15.91 -9.91 -14.56
CA THR A 175 -17.11 -10.24 -13.77
C THR A 175 -16.77 -11.31 -12.72
N PRO A 176 -17.58 -11.49 -11.68
CA PRO A 176 -17.40 -12.58 -10.71
C PRO A 176 -17.35 -13.98 -11.34
N GLU A 177 -17.94 -14.15 -12.53
CA GLU A 177 -17.93 -15.39 -13.31
C GLU A 177 -16.62 -15.59 -14.09
N GLY A 178 -15.70 -14.60 -14.09
CA GLY A 178 -14.41 -14.66 -14.78
C GLY A 178 -14.43 -14.15 -16.23
N LYS A 179 -15.51 -13.48 -16.66
CA LYS A 179 -15.55 -12.86 -17.98
C LYS A 179 -14.75 -11.57 -17.98
N PHE A 180 -13.81 -11.41 -18.93
CA PHE A 180 -13.04 -10.19 -19.13
C PHE A 180 -13.96 -9.01 -19.48
N VAL A 181 -13.73 -7.87 -18.83
CA VAL A 181 -14.48 -6.62 -19.01
C VAL A 181 -13.59 -5.50 -19.57
N GLY A 182 -12.35 -5.41 -19.10
CA GLY A 182 -11.45 -4.35 -19.52
C GLY A 182 -10.11 -4.40 -18.80
N LYS A 183 -9.23 -3.48 -19.18
CA LYS A 183 -7.90 -3.37 -18.59
C LYS A 183 -7.38 -1.95 -18.66
N PHE A 184 -6.41 -1.61 -17.83
CA PHE A 184 -5.65 -0.36 -17.90
C PHE A 184 -4.20 -0.58 -17.43
N GLY A 185 -3.36 0.41 -17.68
CA GLY A 185 -1.94 0.32 -17.44
C GLY A 185 -1.14 -0.04 -18.68
N GLY A 186 0.11 -0.38 -18.51
CA GLY A 186 1.07 -0.75 -19.53
C GLY A 186 2.49 -0.67 -18.98
N HIS A 187 3.44 -1.29 -19.65
CA HIS A 187 4.83 -1.30 -19.22
C HIS A 187 5.51 0.07 -19.43
N GLY A 188 6.23 0.54 -18.42
CA GLY A 188 7.03 1.76 -18.49
C GLY A 188 7.11 2.53 -17.19
N SER A 189 7.75 3.71 -17.23
CA SER A 189 8.00 4.58 -16.08
C SER A 189 7.08 5.79 -16.02
N GLY A 190 6.33 6.06 -17.08
CA GLY A 190 5.45 7.22 -17.18
C GLY A 190 4.23 7.15 -16.26
N PRO A 191 3.45 8.24 -16.22
CA PRO A 191 2.17 8.26 -15.52
C PRO A 191 1.21 7.20 -16.08
N GLY A 192 0.59 6.39 -15.20
CA GLY A 192 -0.33 5.32 -15.60
C GLY A 192 0.34 4.04 -16.14
N GLN A 193 1.67 4.04 -16.28
CA GLN A 193 2.45 2.85 -16.62
C GLN A 193 2.97 2.15 -15.34
N PHE A 194 3.45 0.92 -15.47
CA PHE A 194 3.95 0.10 -14.35
C PHE A 194 5.28 -0.57 -14.69
N GLY A 195 6.04 -0.92 -13.64
CA GLY A 195 7.22 -1.76 -13.76
C GLY A 195 8.51 -1.02 -14.08
N GLY A 196 8.46 0.20 -14.58
CA GLY A 196 9.64 0.99 -14.86
C GLY A 196 10.59 0.34 -15.86
N ASN A 197 11.88 0.29 -15.50
CA ASN A 197 12.93 -0.33 -16.30
C ASN A 197 13.10 -1.85 -16.04
N GLN A 198 12.25 -2.44 -15.18
CA GLN A 198 12.30 -3.87 -14.94
C GLN A 198 11.80 -4.62 -16.18
N PRO A 199 12.44 -5.74 -16.58
CA PRO A 199 11.94 -6.52 -17.70
C PRO A 199 10.50 -6.99 -17.48
N VAL A 200 9.71 -7.02 -18.53
CA VAL A 200 8.36 -7.62 -18.51
C VAL A 200 8.47 -9.07 -18.01
N GLY A 201 7.59 -9.44 -17.11
CA GLY A 201 7.64 -10.75 -16.45
C GLY A 201 8.52 -10.83 -15.21
N SER A 202 9.17 -9.74 -14.82
CA SER A 202 9.92 -9.68 -13.56
C SER A 202 8.99 -9.74 -12.35
N ARG A 203 9.43 -10.42 -11.30
CA ARG A 203 8.72 -10.46 -10.02
C ARG A 203 8.78 -9.10 -9.34
N PHE A 204 7.69 -8.67 -8.74
CA PHE A 204 7.55 -7.39 -8.03
C PHE A 204 7.86 -6.16 -8.90
N ALA A 205 7.74 -6.29 -10.22
CA ALA A 205 8.05 -5.20 -11.14
C ALA A 205 6.82 -4.36 -11.54
N GLY A 206 5.62 -4.90 -11.39
CA GLY A 206 4.38 -4.24 -11.80
C GLY A 206 3.41 -4.00 -10.64
N PRO A 207 2.11 -3.81 -10.94
CA PRO A 207 1.09 -3.62 -9.92
C PRO A 207 0.96 -4.86 -9.04
N GLN A 208 0.93 -4.64 -7.69
CA GLN A 208 0.90 -5.74 -6.73
C GLN A 208 -0.52 -5.97 -6.18
N PHE A 209 -1.10 -4.95 -5.58
CA PHE A 209 -2.42 -4.96 -4.98
C PHE A 209 -3.25 -3.78 -5.49
N VAL A 210 -4.58 -3.93 -5.40
CA VAL A 210 -5.53 -2.86 -5.68
C VAL A 210 -6.48 -2.66 -4.50
N ALA A 211 -6.93 -1.42 -4.32
CA ALA A 211 -7.95 -1.03 -3.35
C ALA A 211 -8.80 0.09 -3.95
N PHE A 212 -9.92 0.41 -3.31
CA PHE A 212 -10.90 1.36 -3.84
C PHE A 212 -11.34 2.35 -2.76
N ASP A 213 -11.55 3.62 -3.16
CA ASP A 213 -12.28 4.57 -2.33
C ASP A 213 -13.80 4.47 -2.59
N ARG A 214 -14.59 5.20 -1.80
CA ARG A 214 -16.05 5.19 -1.90
C ARG A 214 -16.58 5.75 -3.23
N ALA A 215 -15.78 6.55 -3.92
CA ALA A 215 -16.10 7.05 -5.26
C ALA A 215 -15.76 6.04 -6.39
N GLY A 216 -15.18 4.89 -6.04
CA GLY A 216 -14.77 3.85 -6.98
C GLY A 216 -13.42 4.10 -7.65
N ASN A 217 -12.65 5.10 -7.20
CA ASN A 217 -11.29 5.27 -7.71
C ASN A 217 -10.43 4.09 -7.27
N VAL A 218 -9.55 3.68 -8.17
CA VAL A 218 -8.68 2.51 -8.02
C VAL A 218 -7.29 2.94 -7.59
N TYR A 219 -6.84 2.43 -6.46
CA TYR A 219 -5.47 2.62 -5.99
C TYR A 219 -4.68 1.35 -6.23
N THR A 220 -3.46 1.46 -6.72
CA THR A 220 -2.59 0.30 -6.92
C THR A 220 -1.14 0.62 -6.56
N THR A 221 -0.50 -0.34 -5.93
CA THR A 221 0.92 -0.28 -5.60
C THR A 221 1.75 -0.71 -6.81
N ASP A 222 2.80 0.06 -7.11
CA ASP A 222 3.77 -0.20 -8.19
C ASP A 222 5.16 -0.37 -7.56
N ALA A 223 5.48 -1.61 -7.21
CA ALA A 223 6.72 -1.92 -6.51
C ALA A 223 7.97 -1.60 -7.35
N GLY A 224 7.89 -1.75 -8.67
CA GLY A 224 9.01 -1.46 -9.58
C GLY A 224 9.41 0.02 -9.63
N LEU A 225 8.50 0.92 -9.28
CA LEU A 225 8.72 2.37 -9.27
C LEU A 225 8.54 3.00 -7.88
N ASN A 226 8.42 2.19 -6.82
CA ASN A 226 8.28 2.66 -5.44
C ASN A 226 7.16 3.70 -5.28
N ARG A 227 6.00 3.46 -5.89
CA ARG A 227 4.89 4.41 -5.87
C ARG A 227 3.54 3.74 -5.72
N VAL A 228 2.57 4.53 -5.32
CA VAL A 228 1.14 4.26 -5.45
C VAL A 228 0.60 5.09 -6.59
N GLN A 229 -0.32 4.54 -7.36
CA GLN A 229 -1.04 5.26 -8.41
C GLN A 229 -2.55 5.20 -8.15
N LYS A 230 -3.24 6.32 -8.38
CA LYS A 230 -4.70 6.46 -8.28
C LYS A 230 -5.28 6.66 -9.66
N PHE A 231 -6.31 5.88 -10.00
CA PHE A 231 -7.02 5.92 -11.29
C PHE A 231 -8.51 6.13 -11.08
N THR A 232 -9.20 6.65 -12.09
CA THR A 232 -10.67 6.57 -12.14
C THR A 232 -11.12 5.11 -12.35
N PRO A 233 -12.41 4.78 -12.15
CA PRO A 233 -12.94 3.46 -12.47
C PRO A 233 -12.66 3.00 -13.91
N GLU A 234 -12.57 3.94 -14.86
CA GLU A 234 -12.27 3.67 -16.27
C GLU A 234 -10.77 3.43 -16.54
N GLY A 235 -9.90 3.64 -15.52
CA GLY A 235 -8.45 3.45 -15.62
C GLY A 235 -7.67 4.69 -16.08
N LYS A 236 -8.25 5.90 -15.96
CA LYS A 236 -7.53 7.15 -16.23
C LYS A 236 -6.77 7.59 -14.97
N LEU A 237 -5.47 7.83 -15.10
CA LEU A 237 -4.64 8.28 -13.97
C LEU A 237 -5.13 9.63 -13.43
N GLN A 238 -5.24 9.73 -12.11
CA GLN A 238 -5.58 10.95 -11.36
C GLN A 238 -4.40 11.49 -10.55
N ALA A 239 -3.65 10.60 -9.89
CA ALA A 239 -2.52 10.98 -9.04
C ALA A 239 -1.53 9.81 -8.88
N HIS A 240 -0.31 10.13 -8.47
CA HIS A 240 0.66 9.15 -7.98
C HIS A 240 1.56 9.78 -6.92
N TRP A 241 2.08 8.97 -6.00
CA TRP A 241 3.01 9.40 -4.95
C TRP A 241 3.90 8.25 -4.49
N GLY A 242 4.93 8.60 -3.76
CA GLY A 242 5.93 7.68 -3.23
C GLY A 242 7.29 7.86 -3.90
N SER A 243 8.30 7.31 -3.26
CA SER A 243 9.69 7.36 -3.71
C SER A 243 10.47 6.17 -3.16
N ALA A 244 11.68 5.96 -3.67
CA ALA A 244 12.64 5.00 -3.14
C ALA A 244 13.36 5.48 -1.86
N GLY A 245 12.93 6.59 -1.25
CA GLY A 245 13.50 7.15 -0.03
C GLY A 245 13.13 6.40 1.23
N ALA A 246 13.92 6.59 2.30
CA ALA A 246 13.64 6.09 3.65
C ALA A 246 12.80 7.07 4.48
N ASP A 247 12.55 8.27 3.97
CA ASP A 247 11.77 9.31 4.65
C ASP A 247 10.28 8.96 4.74
N SER A 248 9.54 9.75 5.50
CA SER A 248 8.08 9.65 5.59
C SER A 248 7.45 9.75 4.19
N GLY A 249 6.62 8.75 3.84
CA GLY A 249 6.03 8.65 2.50
C GLY A 249 6.90 7.95 1.46
N GLY A 250 8.17 7.65 1.77
CA GLY A 250 9.03 6.79 0.96
C GLY A 250 8.77 5.31 1.23
N PHE A 251 8.92 4.49 0.20
CA PHE A 251 8.74 3.03 0.31
C PHE A 251 10.08 2.28 0.42
N GLY A 252 11.13 3.03 0.70
CA GLY A 252 12.47 2.55 1.06
C GLY A 252 13.34 2.20 -0.13
N PRO A 253 14.66 2.12 0.10
CA PRO A 253 15.50 1.35 -0.77
C PRO A 253 15.05 -0.11 -0.71
N PRO A 254 15.20 -0.89 -1.79
CA PRO A 254 14.90 -2.31 -1.75
C PRO A 254 15.76 -2.98 -0.66
N PRO A 255 15.20 -3.92 0.12
CA PRO A 255 15.99 -4.70 1.06
C PRO A 255 17.12 -5.44 0.33
N LEU A 256 18.20 -5.72 1.02
CA LEU A 256 19.32 -6.46 0.45
C LEU A 256 19.18 -7.96 0.76
N ASP A 257 19.60 -8.82 -0.18
CA ASP A 257 19.75 -10.24 0.07
C ASP A 257 21.01 -10.51 0.94
N LYS A 258 21.23 -11.77 1.28
CA LYS A 258 22.40 -12.21 2.08
C LYS A 258 23.77 -11.90 1.44
N ASN A 259 23.81 -11.53 0.16
CA ASN A 259 25.01 -11.17 -0.58
C ASN A 259 25.10 -9.64 -0.78
N GLY A 260 24.20 -8.84 -0.18
CA GLY A 260 24.16 -7.40 -0.34
C GLY A 260 23.55 -6.93 -1.67
N LYS A 261 22.91 -7.81 -2.43
CA LYS A 261 22.24 -7.46 -3.68
C LYS A 261 20.82 -6.95 -3.38
N PRO A 262 20.39 -5.84 -3.98
CA PRO A 262 19.02 -5.37 -3.82
C PRO A 262 18.01 -6.43 -4.25
N ILE A 263 17.09 -6.78 -3.35
CA ILE A 263 15.88 -7.54 -3.67
C ILE A 263 14.85 -6.53 -4.13
N THR A 264 14.09 -6.84 -5.16
CA THR A 264 12.99 -5.97 -5.61
C THR A 264 12.09 -5.67 -4.41
N GLY A 265 11.96 -4.40 -4.09
CA GLY A 265 11.21 -3.91 -2.95
C GLY A 265 10.29 -2.78 -3.36
N GLY A 266 9.52 -2.28 -2.41
CA GLY A 266 8.60 -1.18 -2.64
C GLY A 266 7.26 -1.41 -1.95
N PRO A 267 6.22 -0.64 -2.32
CA PRO A 267 4.88 -0.83 -1.77
C PRO A 267 4.28 -2.15 -2.29
N ILE A 268 3.61 -2.88 -1.39
CA ILE A 268 2.98 -4.17 -1.71
C ILE A 268 1.48 -4.11 -1.44
N GLY A 269 1.05 -4.25 -0.18
CA GLY A 269 -0.34 -4.24 0.21
C GLY A 269 -0.91 -2.83 0.26
N ILE A 270 -2.20 -2.71 -0.02
CA ILE A 270 -2.93 -1.46 0.02
C ILE A 270 -4.37 -1.72 0.45
N CYS A 271 -4.92 -0.87 1.30
CA CYS A 271 -6.35 -0.78 1.56
C CYS A 271 -6.75 0.67 1.79
N VAL A 272 -8.05 0.97 1.65
CA VAL A 272 -8.60 2.32 1.81
C VAL A 272 -9.64 2.26 2.92
N ASP A 273 -9.57 3.18 3.87
CA ASP A 273 -10.48 3.25 4.99
C ASP A 273 -11.75 4.05 4.69
N ARG A 274 -12.66 4.11 5.64
CA ARG A 274 -13.95 4.81 5.51
C ARG A 274 -13.84 6.33 5.36
N GLN A 275 -12.68 6.91 5.68
CA GLN A 275 -12.34 8.31 5.47
C GLN A 275 -11.63 8.54 4.13
N ASP A 276 -11.59 7.51 3.25
CA ASP A 276 -10.85 7.50 2.00
C ASP A 276 -9.34 7.73 2.18
N ARG A 277 -8.78 7.41 3.37
CA ARG A 277 -7.34 7.41 3.62
C ARG A 277 -6.73 6.09 3.15
N VAL A 278 -5.50 6.13 2.70
CA VAL A 278 -4.85 5.02 2.00
C VAL A 278 -3.74 4.42 2.87
N TRP A 279 -3.92 3.18 3.30
CA TRP A 279 -2.92 2.40 4.01
C TRP A 279 -2.07 1.61 3.03
N VAL A 280 -0.76 1.67 3.18
CA VAL A 280 0.20 1.02 2.29
C VAL A 280 1.26 0.30 3.11
N SER A 281 1.43 -1.00 2.89
CA SER A 281 2.58 -1.77 3.38
C SER A 281 3.71 -1.76 2.38
N ALA A 282 4.94 -1.85 2.86
CA ALA A 282 6.10 -1.90 1.98
C ALA A 282 7.20 -2.84 2.54
N THR A 283 8.07 -3.29 1.65
CA THR A 283 9.17 -4.20 1.98
C THR A 283 10.23 -3.59 2.89
N ASN A 284 10.22 -2.26 3.09
CA ASN A 284 11.05 -1.56 4.08
C ASN A 284 10.51 -1.66 5.52
N HIS A 285 9.69 -2.69 5.80
CA HIS A 285 9.17 -3.03 7.13
C HIS A 285 8.16 -2.02 7.69
N ARG A 286 7.52 -1.20 6.84
CA ARG A 286 6.59 -0.14 7.25
C ARG A 286 5.18 -0.38 6.75
N VAL A 287 4.23 0.16 7.50
CA VAL A 287 2.85 0.39 7.07
C VAL A 287 2.57 1.87 7.25
N GLN A 288 2.21 2.56 6.18
CA GLN A 288 2.06 4.01 6.15
C GLN A 288 0.66 4.42 5.74
N LEU A 289 0.17 5.52 6.32
CA LEU A 289 -1.13 6.12 6.03
C LEU A 289 -0.94 7.41 5.24
N PHE A 290 -1.75 7.56 4.21
CA PHE A 290 -1.79 8.73 3.34
C PHE A 290 -3.22 9.25 3.19
N THR A 291 -3.37 10.53 2.86
CA THR A 291 -4.62 11.03 2.31
C THR A 291 -4.89 10.41 0.95
N ASN A 292 -6.11 10.54 0.44
CA ASN A 292 -6.48 10.11 -0.91
C ASN A 292 -5.77 10.89 -2.04
N ALA A 293 -5.07 11.97 -1.71
CA ALA A 293 -4.22 12.75 -2.60
C ALA A 293 -2.72 12.42 -2.45
N GLY A 294 -2.36 11.47 -1.56
CA GLY A 294 -0.99 11.00 -1.36
C GLY A 294 -0.16 11.79 -0.35
N LYS A 295 -0.76 12.69 0.46
CA LYS A 295 -0.05 13.32 1.58
C LYS A 295 0.13 12.31 2.69
N TYR A 296 1.36 12.13 3.17
CA TYR A 296 1.67 11.27 4.33
C TYR A 296 1.04 11.80 5.61
N LEU A 297 0.46 10.91 6.41
CA LEU A 297 -0.20 11.23 7.68
C LEU A 297 0.52 10.63 8.88
N CYS A 298 0.77 9.33 8.87
CA CYS A 298 1.50 8.62 9.92
C CYS A 298 1.99 7.24 9.42
N GLY A 299 2.72 6.51 10.25
CA GLY A 299 3.18 5.16 9.90
C GLY A 299 3.57 4.32 11.12
N LEU A 300 3.53 3.00 10.93
CA LEU A 300 3.99 1.96 11.84
C LEU A 300 5.28 1.34 11.31
N GLY A 301 6.10 0.76 12.20
CA GLY A 301 7.35 0.12 11.83
C GLY A 301 8.46 1.10 11.42
N LEU A 302 8.37 2.36 11.86
CA LEU A 302 9.33 3.40 11.49
C LEU A 302 10.73 3.16 12.06
N ASP A 303 10.82 2.39 13.16
CA ASP A 303 12.10 2.03 13.80
C ASP A 303 12.83 0.89 13.08
N GLY A 304 12.27 0.41 11.95
CA GLY A 304 12.86 -0.64 11.13
C GLY A 304 12.28 -2.03 11.37
N GLU A 305 13.04 -3.05 10.96
CA GLU A 305 12.68 -4.47 11.09
C GLU A 305 12.62 -4.90 12.56
N GLY A 306 11.53 -5.59 12.96
CA GLY A 306 11.40 -6.09 14.33
C GLY A 306 10.26 -7.08 14.55
N LYS A 307 10.15 -7.56 15.81
CA LYS A 307 9.13 -8.53 16.24
C LYS A 307 8.18 -7.97 17.29
N GLU A 308 8.47 -6.80 17.84
CA GLU A 308 7.63 -6.17 18.84
C GLU A 308 6.27 -5.75 18.23
N SER A 309 5.31 -5.37 19.06
CA SER A 309 4.03 -4.85 18.64
C SER A 309 4.22 -3.57 17.81
N GLY A 310 3.63 -3.53 16.61
CA GLY A 310 3.79 -2.40 15.70
C GLY A 310 5.10 -2.39 14.89
N GLN A 311 6.02 -3.32 15.14
CA GLN A 311 7.16 -3.60 14.26
C GLN A 311 6.80 -4.73 13.28
N PHE A 312 7.44 -4.75 12.14
CA PHE A 312 7.16 -5.72 11.09
C PHE A 312 8.44 -6.31 10.48
N ARG A 313 8.24 -7.45 9.84
CA ARG A 313 9.24 -8.05 8.98
C ARG A 313 8.61 -8.42 7.65
N THR A 314 8.74 -7.52 6.67
CA THR A 314 8.10 -7.61 5.35
C THR A 314 6.57 -7.70 5.47
N PRO A 315 5.88 -6.64 5.94
CA PRO A 315 4.43 -6.59 5.93
C PRO A 315 3.92 -6.65 4.48
N HIS A 316 2.88 -7.45 4.24
CA HIS A 316 2.38 -7.73 2.90
C HIS A 316 0.94 -7.24 2.74
N ALA A 317 -0.05 -8.12 2.76
CA ALA A 317 -1.44 -7.73 2.60
C ALA A 317 -1.97 -6.95 3.81
N LEU A 318 -2.89 -6.04 3.53
CA LEU A 318 -3.63 -5.22 4.47
C LEU A 318 -5.14 -5.43 4.28
N ALA A 319 -5.91 -5.40 5.35
CA ALA A 319 -7.36 -5.41 5.31
C ALA A 319 -7.95 -4.61 6.48
N LEU A 320 -9.21 -4.20 6.34
CA LEU A 320 -9.97 -3.47 7.37
C LEU A 320 -11.24 -4.24 7.70
N ASP A 321 -11.62 -4.31 8.99
CA ASP A 321 -12.90 -4.85 9.41
C ASP A 321 -14.02 -3.80 9.39
N SER A 322 -15.25 -4.24 9.71
CA SER A 322 -16.43 -3.36 9.75
C SER A 322 -16.33 -2.23 10.79
N ARG A 323 -15.43 -2.34 11.76
CA ARG A 323 -15.16 -1.34 12.78
C ARG A 323 -14.00 -0.41 12.42
N GLY A 324 -13.33 -0.65 11.28
CA GLY A 324 -12.18 0.11 10.82
C GLY A 324 -10.85 -0.34 11.42
N CYS A 325 -10.79 -1.46 12.13
CA CYS A 325 -9.51 -1.99 12.60
C CYS A 325 -8.67 -2.48 11.42
N LEU A 326 -7.39 -2.12 11.42
CA LEU A 326 -6.42 -2.53 10.39
C LEU A 326 -5.78 -3.87 10.77
N TYR A 327 -5.76 -4.78 9.81
CA TYR A 327 -5.03 -6.04 9.88
C TYR A 327 -3.83 -6.02 8.94
N VAL A 328 -2.71 -6.52 9.42
CA VAL A 328 -1.43 -6.56 8.68
C VAL A 328 -0.89 -7.98 8.65
N ALA A 329 -0.71 -8.54 7.48
CA ALA A 329 0.01 -9.80 7.29
C ALA A 329 1.52 -9.56 7.43
N ASP A 330 2.08 -9.91 8.56
CA ASP A 330 3.50 -9.75 8.92
C ASP A 330 4.25 -11.04 8.54
N VAL A 331 4.57 -11.16 7.27
CA VAL A 331 4.91 -12.43 6.59
C VAL A 331 6.11 -13.12 7.19
N MET A 332 7.22 -12.40 7.38
CA MET A 332 8.46 -13.01 7.87
C MET A 332 8.46 -13.23 9.39
N ASN A 333 7.51 -12.65 10.11
CA ASN A 333 7.21 -12.97 11.50
C ASN A 333 6.12 -14.03 11.65
N SER A 334 5.54 -14.50 10.55
CA SER A 334 4.49 -15.55 10.50
C SER A 334 3.30 -15.24 11.42
N ARG A 335 2.82 -14.00 11.38
CA ARG A 335 1.69 -13.53 12.21
C ARG A 335 0.79 -12.55 11.46
N VAL A 336 -0.38 -12.32 12.01
CA VAL A 336 -1.24 -11.18 11.69
C VAL A 336 -1.24 -10.24 12.88
N GLN A 337 -1.13 -8.95 12.67
CA GLN A 337 -1.28 -7.92 13.69
C GLN A 337 -2.54 -7.10 13.43
N LYS A 338 -3.26 -6.75 14.48
CA LYS A 338 -4.48 -5.92 14.47
C LYS A 338 -4.28 -4.61 15.20
N PHE A 339 -4.76 -3.51 14.61
CA PHE A 339 -4.66 -2.15 15.15
C PHE A 339 -6.00 -1.43 15.10
N ALA A 340 -6.29 -0.60 16.12
CA ALA A 340 -7.30 0.44 16.02
C ALA A 340 -6.72 1.64 15.25
N THR A 341 -7.52 2.25 14.37
CA THR A 341 -7.08 3.33 13.46
C THR A 341 -7.79 4.66 13.69
N ASP A 342 -8.58 4.77 14.75
CA ASP A 342 -9.34 5.92 15.25
C ASP A 342 -8.51 6.85 16.14
#